data_531d63792b49309a77b5f419f969ac5e
#
_entry.id   531d63792b49309a77b5f419f969ac5e
#
_cell.length_a   1.000
_cell.length_b   1.000
_cell.length_c   1.000
_cell.angle_alpha   90.00
_cell.angle_beta   90.00
_cell.angle_gamma   90.00
#
_symmetry.space_group_name_H-M   'P 1'
#
loop_
_entity.id
_entity.type
_entity.pdbx_description
1 polymer ?
#
loop_
_entity_poly.entity_id
_entity_poly.type
_entity_poly.pdbx_seq_one_letter_code
_entity_poly.pdbx_strand_id
1 'polypeptide(L)'
;RQRQMCIRDRNKGEQYMKDHGGDYWEVPYLPIDPSDLGREYEPIIRINSQSGKGGAAFVMANNFGYNLPKAMHPEFGRAVKHYCDEVGREISADEVMELFRREYIDIHGPYSLISHKFYEENEVNDTSPKVRFEGVLRHDGDGDRKIVGKGNGPIDAFFNALATVGVTGYSFVDYSEHAISIGSDAKAVSYIHLTSPAGKQLFGVGISHNINYASIRGILCAINRSLRK
;
A
#
# COMPACT_ATOMS: atom_id res chain seq x y z
N ARG A 1 0.40 -22.57 4.33
CA ARG A 1 -0.45 -22.97 3.18
C ARG A 1 -1.76 -23.62 3.64
N GLN A 2 -1.74 -24.58 4.57
CA GLN A 2 -2.94 -25.31 5.03
C GLN A 2 -3.97 -24.39 5.72
N ARG A 3 -3.57 -23.47 6.61
CA ARG A 3 -4.47 -22.50 7.27
C ARG A 3 -5.18 -21.56 6.28
N GLN A 4 -4.49 -21.06 5.27
CA GLN A 4 -5.09 -20.20 4.24
C GLN A 4 -6.08 -20.95 3.36
N MET A 5 -5.81 -22.23 3.08
CA MET A 5 -6.72 -23.11 2.35
C MET A 5 -7.99 -23.35 3.16
N CYS A 6 -7.88 -23.65 4.45
CA CYS A 6 -9.04 -23.87 5.34
C CYS A 6 -9.91 -22.61 5.49
N ILE A 7 -9.33 -21.40 5.56
CA ILE A 7 -10.09 -20.14 5.63
C ILE A 7 -10.83 -19.90 4.31
N ARG A 8 -10.15 -20.04 3.18
CA ARG A 8 -10.77 -19.87 1.86
C ARG A 8 -11.90 -20.85 1.61
N ASP A 9 -11.73 -22.12 2.03
CA ASP A 9 -12.74 -23.16 1.81
C ASP A 9 -13.95 -22.92 2.71
N ARG A 10 -13.76 -22.47 3.95
CA ARG A 10 -14.85 -22.04 4.83
C ARG A 10 -15.64 -20.88 4.26
N ASN A 11 -14.96 -19.80 3.87
CA ASN A 11 -15.63 -18.62 3.30
C ASN A 11 -16.44 -18.99 2.04
N LYS A 12 -15.92 -19.90 1.20
CA LYS A 12 -16.67 -20.42 0.04
C LYS A 12 -17.86 -21.26 0.46
N GLY A 13 -17.72 -22.11 1.48
CA GLY A 13 -18.80 -22.91 2.01
C GLY A 13 -19.90 -22.05 2.63
N GLU A 14 -19.56 -21.03 3.43
CA GLU A 14 -20.53 -20.07 3.97
C GLU A 14 -21.26 -19.29 2.87
N GLN A 15 -20.53 -18.81 1.85
CA GLN A 15 -21.14 -18.12 0.74
C GLN A 15 -22.09 -19.04 -0.03
N TYR A 16 -21.68 -20.30 -0.28
CA TYR A 16 -22.52 -21.30 -0.92
C TYR A 16 -23.82 -21.55 -0.14
N MET A 17 -23.74 -21.70 1.19
CA MET A 17 -24.92 -21.90 2.06
C MET A 17 -25.83 -20.67 2.04
N LYS A 18 -25.30 -19.45 2.03
CA LYS A 18 -26.08 -18.20 1.90
C LYS A 18 -26.82 -18.11 0.56
N ASP A 19 -26.17 -18.52 -0.51
CA ASP A 19 -26.70 -18.38 -1.88
C ASP A 19 -27.71 -19.46 -2.25
N HIS A 20 -27.56 -20.68 -1.73
CA HIS A 20 -28.34 -21.84 -2.13
C HIS A 20 -29.29 -22.34 -1.06
N GLY A 21 -29.02 -22.04 0.22
CA GLY A 21 -29.73 -22.66 1.35
C GLY A 21 -29.44 -24.17 1.45
N GLY A 22 -29.88 -24.80 2.51
CA GLY A 22 -29.78 -26.24 2.69
C GLY A 22 -30.42 -26.65 4.02
N ASP A 23 -30.97 -27.86 4.09
CA ASP A 23 -31.51 -28.40 5.32
C ASP A 23 -30.45 -28.77 6.35
N TYR A 24 -29.19 -28.82 5.90
CA TYR A 24 -28.04 -29.18 6.72
C TYR A 24 -26.91 -28.20 6.52
N TRP A 25 -26.15 -27.94 7.59
CA TRP A 25 -24.94 -27.14 7.57
C TRP A 25 -23.75 -27.92 6.98
N GLU A 26 -23.23 -27.50 5.84
CA GLU A 26 -22.17 -28.19 5.09
C GLU A 26 -20.90 -27.36 4.88
N VAL A 27 -20.60 -26.43 5.79
CA VAL A 27 -19.41 -25.63 5.69
C VAL A 27 -18.16 -26.42 6.15
N PRO A 28 -17.13 -26.55 5.30
CA PRO A 28 -15.90 -27.28 5.66
C PRO A 28 -15.26 -26.76 6.95
N TYR A 29 -14.87 -27.66 7.83
CA TYR A 29 -14.19 -27.40 9.11
C TYR A 29 -15.05 -26.66 10.16
N LEU A 30 -16.31 -26.42 9.91
CA LEU A 30 -17.27 -25.89 10.88
C LEU A 30 -18.37 -26.94 11.09
N PRO A 31 -18.32 -27.70 12.16
CA PRO A 31 -19.28 -28.81 12.39
C PRO A 31 -20.69 -28.33 12.77
N ILE A 32 -20.86 -27.06 13.13
CA ILE A 32 -22.10 -26.44 13.56
C ILE A 32 -22.17 -25.04 13.00
N ASP A 33 -23.36 -24.58 12.59
CA ASP A 33 -23.60 -23.19 12.24
C ASP A 33 -23.39 -22.30 13.48
N PRO A 34 -22.47 -21.31 13.45
CA PRO A 34 -22.29 -20.42 14.58
C PRO A 34 -23.56 -19.65 14.98
N SER A 35 -24.45 -19.36 14.03
CA SER A 35 -25.72 -18.67 14.27
C SER A 35 -26.68 -19.47 15.19
N ASP A 36 -26.63 -20.79 15.14
CA ASP A 36 -27.40 -21.67 16.06
C ASP A 36 -26.97 -21.51 17.53
N LEU A 37 -25.75 -21.01 17.74
CA LEU A 37 -25.18 -20.74 19.06
C LEU A 37 -25.24 -19.25 19.43
N GLY A 38 -25.95 -18.43 18.65
CA GLY A 38 -25.99 -16.97 18.82
C GLY A 38 -24.64 -16.28 18.60
N ARG A 39 -23.78 -16.85 17.75
CA ARG A 39 -22.45 -16.33 17.42
C ARG A 39 -22.36 -16.07 15.91
N GLU A 40 -21.52 -15.10 15.55
CA GLU A 40 -21.12 -14.89 14.17
C GLU A 40 -19.74 -15.52 13.93
N TYR A 41 -19.53 -16.04 12.71
CA TYR A 41 -18.20 -16.51 12.32
C TYR A 41 -17.31 -15.34 11.98
N GLU A 42 -16.45 -14.96 12.91
CA GLU A 42 -15.36 -14.05 12.64
C GLU A 42 -14.04 -14.84 12.54
N PRO A 43 -13.36 -14.82 11.39
CA PRO A 43 -12.04 -15.42 11.29
C PRO A 43 -11.05 -14.59 12.11
N ILE A 44 -10.79 -14.97 13.34
CA ILE A 44 -9.75 -14.35 14.17
C ILE A 44 -8.40 -14.74 13.57
N ILE A 45 -7.86 -13.88 12.74
CA ILE A 45 -6.53 -14.05 12.16
C ILE A 45 -5.53 -13.38 13.10
N ARG A 46 -4.81 -14.21 13.83
CA ARG A 46 -3.66 -13.77 14.62
C ARG A 46 -2.38 -13.98 13.84
N ILE A 47 -1.52 -12.99 13.87
CA ILE A 47 -0.25 -13.00 13.18
C ILE A 47 0.86 -13.27 14.20
N ASN A 48 1.69 -14.26 13.90
CA ASN A 48 2.90 -14.58 14.67
C ASN A 48 4.12 -14.64 13.74
N SER A 49 5.30 -14.82 14.30
CA SER A 49 6.56 -14.90 13.56
C SER A 49 6.61 -15.98 12.47
N GLN A 50 5.72 -16.99 12.55
CA GLN A 50 5.61 -18.10 11.60
C GLN A 50 4.48 -17.90 10.55
N SER A 51 3.72 -16.83 10.63
CA SER A 51 2.52 -16.61 9.78
C SER A 51 2.82 -16.38 8.30
N GLY A 52 4.08 -16.39 7.89
CA GLY A 52 4.53 -16.34 6.51
C GLY A 52 4.24 -15.02 5.80
N LYS A 53 4.83 -14.86 4.61
CA LYS A 53 4.77 -13.63 3.80
C LYS A 53 3.36 -13.20 3.37
N GLY A 54 2.44 -14.14 3.28
CA GLY A 54 1.06 -13.89 2.84
C GLY A 54 0.10 -13.56 3.98
N GLY A 55 0.42 -13.89 5.23
CA GLY A 55 -0.48 -13.70 6.36
C GLY A 55 -0.73 -12.22 6.64
N ALA A 56 0.33 -11.42 6.72
CA ALA A 56 0.21 -9.98 6.92
C ALA A 56 -0.55 -9.30 5.77
N ALA A 57 -0.23 -9.64 4.51
CA ALA A 57 -0.91 -9.08 3.35
C ALA A 57 -2.41 -9.49 3.31
N PHE A 58 -2.75 -10.69 3.75
CA PHE A 58 -4.13 -11.12 3.85
C PHE A 58 -4.91 -10.33 4.91
N VAL A 59 -4.32 -10.08 6.08
CA VAL A 59 -4.93 -9.22 7.11
C VAL A 59 -5.15 -7.81 6.58
N MET A 60 -4.16 -7.23 5.89
CA MET A 60 -4.28 -5.90 5.31
C MET A 60 -5.41 -5.80 4.28
N ALA A 61 -5.58 -6.82 3.44
CA ALA A 61 -6.64 -6.85 2.44
C ALA A 61 -8.03 -7.03 3.08
N ASN A 62 -8.18 -8.02 3.98
CA ASN A 62 -9.49 -8.39 4.51
C ASN A 62 -10.03 -7.41 5.56
N ASN A 63 -9.15 -6.90 6.44
CA ASN A 63 -9.60 -6.06 7.55
C ASN A 63 -9.59 -4.56 7.20
N PHE A 64 -8.72 -4.15 6.27
CA PHE A 64 -8.49 -2.73 6.01
C PHE A 64 -8.62 -2.34 4.53
N GLY A 65 -8.85 -3.28 3.64
CA GLY A 65 -9.00 -3.02 2.20
C GLY A 65 -7.71 -2.67 1.46
N TYR A 66 -6.54 -2.92 2.05
CA TYR A 66 -5.24 -2.66 1.42
C TYR A 66 -4.74 -3.87 0.63
N ASN A 67 -4.85 -3.83 -0.69
CA ASN A 67 -4.38 -4.90 -1.58
C ASN A 67 -2.89 -4.71 -1.93
N LEU A 68 -2.02 -5.16 -1.04
CA LEU A 68 -0.57 -5.01 -1.22
C LEU A 68 -0.07 -5.75 -2.47
N PRO A 69 0.79 -5.14 -3.31
CA PRO A 69 1.44 -5.82 -4.41
C PRO A 69 2.23 -7.05 -3.94
N LYS A 70 2.20 -8.13 -4.73
CA LYS A 70 2.92 -9.37 -4.37
C LYS A 70 4.42 -9.15 -4.13
N ALA A 71 5.03 -8.22 -4.86
CA ALA A 71 6.45 -7.87 -4.71
C ALA A 71 6.75 -7.23 -3.33
N MET A 72 5.76 -6.56 -2.71
CA MET A 72 5.90 -5.93 -1.39
C MET A 72 5.74 -6.94 -0.23
N HIS A 73 5.03 -8.07 -0.44
CA HIS A 73 4.78 -9.07 0.61
C HIS A 73 6.03 -9.54 1.35
N PRO A 74 7.18 -9.82 0.69
CA PRO A 74 8.39 -10.25 1.39
C PRO A 74 8.98 -9.18 2.31
N GLU A 75 8.92 -7.91 1.91
CA GLU A 75 9.46 -6.80 2.71
C GLU A 75 8.58 -6.57 3.94
N PHE A 76 7.28 -6.41 3.75
CA PHE A 76 6.35 -6.21 4.86
C PHE A 76 6.29 -7.43 5.79
N GLY A 77 6.32 -8.65 5.24
CA GLY A 77 6.37 -9.87 6.04
C GLY A 77 7.61 -9.97 6.94
N ARG A 78 8.77 -9.43 6.52
CA ARG A 78 9.95 -9.33 7.38
C ARG A 78 9.76 -8.32 8.51
N ALA A 79 9.18 -7.16 8.23
CA ALA A 79 8.88 -6.15 9.24
C ALA A 79 7.93 -6.70 10.32
N VAL A 80 6.86 -7.38 9.89
CA VAL A 80 5.90 -8.03 10.80
C VAL A 80 6.57 -9.13 11.62
N LYS A 81 7.40 -9.97 11.00
CA LYS A 81 8.14 -11.01 11.73
C LYS A 81 9.04 -10.42 12.80
N HIS A 82 9.83 -9.40 12.44
CA HIS A 82 10.75 -8.72 13.38
C HIS A 82 9.97 -8.15 14.58
N TYR A 83 8.87 -7.48 14.32
CA TYR A 83 8.01 -6.94 15.38
C TYR A 83 7.43 -8.04 16.28
N CYS A 84 6.96 -9.16 15.72
CA CYS A 84 6.48 -10.31 16.51
C CYS A 84 7.59 -10.92 17.37
N ASP A 85 8.80 -11.02 16.84
CA ASP A 85 9.97 -11.55 17.56
C ASP A 85 10.36 -10.60 18.73
N GLU A 86 10.27 -9.28 18.54
CA GLU A 86 10.53 -8.27 19.58
C GLU A 86 9.51 -8.33 20.72
N VAL A 87 8.21 -8.40 20.39
CA VAL A 87 7.14 -8.40 21.40
C VAL A 87 6.92 -9.78 22.02
N GLY A 88 7.46 -10.86 21.43
CA GLY A 88 7.41 -12.22 21.93
C GLY A 88 5.99 -12.84 21.95
N ARG A 89 5.03 -12.29 21.19
CA ARG A 89 3.63 -12.74 21.15
C ARG A 89 3.00 -12.60 19.77
N GLU A 90 1.81 -13.17 19.63
CA GLU A 90 0.94 -12.88 18.49
C GLU A 90 0.45 -11.44 18.52
N ILE A 91 0.29 -10.84 17.34
CA ILE A 91 -0.19 -9.48 17.17
C ILE A 91 -1.56 -9.45 16.51
N SER A 92 -2.35 -8.44 16.85
CA SER A 92 -3.69 -8.21 16.30
C SER A 92 -3.63 -7.61 14.89
N ALA A 93 -4.78 -7.57 14.21
CA ALA A 93 -4.91 -6.91 12.93
C ALA A 93 -4.58 -5.40 13.03
N ASP A 94 -5.02 -4.75 14.09
CA ASP A 94 -4.77 -3.32 14.32
C ASP A 94 -3.27 -3.04 14.52
N GLU A 95 -2.55 -3.89 15.24
CA GLU A 95 -1.10 -3.79 15.39
C GLU A 95 -0.37 -3.98 14.05
N VAL A 96 -0.87 -4.88 13.18
CA VAL A 96 -0.34 -5.03 11.81
C VAL A 96 -0.56 -3.76 11.00
N MET A 97 -1.74 -3.13 11.11
CA MET A 97 -2.04 -1.86 10.43
C MET A 97 -1.18 -0.71 10.96
N GLU A 98 -0.98 -0.62 12.26
CA GLU A 98 -0.13 0.41 12.87
C GLU A 98 1.33 0.26 12.42
N LEU A 99 1.85 -0.97 12.40
CA LEU A 99 3.16 -1.27 11.85
C LEU A 99 3.24 -0.87 10.37
N PHE A 100 2.21 -1.17 9.57
CA PHE A 100 2.17 -0.77 8.17
C PHE A 100 2.21 0.76 8.01
N ARG A 101 1.46 1.51 8.82
CA ARG A 101 1.49 2.98 8.82
C ARG A 101 2.88 3.49 9.13
N ARG A 102 3.50 2.99 10.19
CA ARG A 102 4.84 3.39 10.62
C ARG A 102 5.90 3.11 9.56
N GLU A 103 5.77 2.00 8.84
CA GLU A 103 6.77 1.59 7.84
C GLU A 103 6.56 2.24 6.47
N TYR A 104 5.31 2.57 6.06
CA TYR A 104 5.01 2.92 4.68
C TYR A 104 4.14 4.16 4.48
N ILE A 105 3.42 4.67 5.49
CA ILE A 105 2.48 5.79 5.31
C ILE A 105 2.97 7.03 6.04
N ASP A 106 3.23 6.95 7.32
CA ASP A 106 3.58 8.10 8.17
C ASP A 106 5.10 8.29 8.21
N ILE A 107 5.71 8.35 7.02
CA ILE A 107 7.16 8.48 6.90
C ILE A 107 7.56 9.95 6.88
N HIS A 108 8.11 10.40 7.97
CA HIS A 108 8.85 11.64 8.03
C HIS A 108 10.28 11.39 7.54
N GLY A 109 10.75 12.26 6.65
CA GLY A 109 12.07 12.16 6.07
C GLY A 109 12.50 13.54 5.56
N PRO A 110 13.70 13.65 4.99
CA PRO A 110 14.26 14.94 4.62
C PRO A 110 13.46 15.69 3.55
N TYR A 111 12.61 14.99 2.78
CA TYR A 111 11.85 15.60 1.70
C TYR A 111 10.36 15.67 2.02
N SER A 112 9.77 16.87 1.90
CA SER A 112 8.34 17.11 2.05
C SER A 112 7.83 17.99 0.91
N LEU A 113 6.69 17.64 0.30
CA LEU A 113 6.06 18.46 -0.73
C LEU A 113 5.11 19.46 -0.07
N ILE A 114 5.40 20.74 -0.21
CA ILE A 114 4.64 21.84 0.40
C ILE A 114 3.46 22.26 -0.49
N SER A 115 3.69 22.35 -1.80
CA SER A 115 2.67 22.68 -2.77
C SER A 115 2.99 22.06 -4.12
N HIS A 116 1.96 21.81 -4.92
CA HIS A 116 2.14 21.29 -6.27
C HIS A 116 1.00 21.70 -7.19
N LYS A 117 1.28 21.72 -8.48
CA LYS A 117 0.32 21.88 -9.56
C LYS A 117 0.74 21.00 -10.73
N PHE A 118 -0.26 20.42 -11.41
CA PHE A 118 -0.09 19.77 -12.70
C PHE A 118 -0.74 20.61 -13.77
N TYR A 119 -0.08 20.71 -14.90
CA TYR A 119 -0.58 21.32 -16.12
C TYR A 119 -0.53 20.25 -17.21
N GLU A 120 -1.65 19.99 -17.84
CA GLU A 120 -1.73 19.13 -19.02
C GLU A 120 -1.62 20.02 -20.24
N GLU A 121 -0.55 19.84 -21.01
CA GLU A 121 -0.30 20.53 -22.26
C GLU A 121 -0.70 19.58 -23.41
N ASN A 122 -2.00 19.45 -23.67
CA ASN A 122 -2.52 18.57 -24.72
C ASN A 122 -2.93 19.40 -25.94
N GLU A 123 -2.28 19.18 -27.07
CA GLU A 123 -2.80 19.58 -28.38
C GLU A 123 -3.74 18.51 -28.90
N VAL A 124 -4.82 18.91 -29.59
CA VAL A 124 -5.93 18.03 -30.06
C VAL A 124 -5.45 16.83 -30.91
N ASN A 125 -4.26 16.91 -31.47
CA ASN A 125 -3.65 15.88 -32.33
C ASN A 125 -2.36 15.27 -31.75
N ASP A 126 -2.02 15.55 -30.48
CA ASP A 126 -0.80 15.00 -29.88
C ASP A 126 -1.07 13.57 -29.37
N THR A 127 -0.31 12.62 -29.89
CA THR A 127 -0.38 11.20 -29.47
C THR A 127 0.32 10.93 -28.14
N SER A 128 1.03 11.93 -27.59
CA SER A 128 1.77 11.82 -26.34
C SER A 128 1.40 12.99 -25.43
N PRO A 129 0.53 12.79 -24.42
CA PRO A 129 0.19 13.85 -23.49
C PRO A 129 1.45 14.32 -22.77
N LYS A 130 1.62 15.64 -22.67
CA LYS A 130 2.72 16.27 -21.95
C LYS A 130 2.17 16.83 -20.65
N VAL A 131 2.73 16.35 -19.56
CA VAL A 131 2.39 16.85 -18.22
C VAL A 131 3.55 17.68 -17.71
N ARG A 132 3.25 18.88 -17.23
CA ARG A 132 4.19 19.72 -16.50
C ARG A 132 3.82 19.74 -15.04
N PHE A 133 4.77 19.38 -14.20
CA PHE A 133 4.70 19.48 -12.76
C PHE A 133 5.42 20.75 -12.29
N GLU A 134 4.78 21.49 -11.39
CA GLU A 134 5.39 22.57 -10.62
C GLU A 134 5.10 22.37 -9.15
N GLY A 135 6.09 22.53 -8.30
CA GLY A 135 5.91 22.38 -6.87
C GLY A 135 6.97 23.07 -6.04
N VAL A 136 6.76 23.03 -4.73
CA VAL A 136 7.74 23.44 -3.73
C VAL A 136 8.08 22.24 -2.89
N LEU A 137 9.33 21.81 -2.98
CA LEU A 137 9.89 20.72 -2.19
C LEU A 137 10.69 21.34 -1.04
N ARG A 138 10.36 20.92 0.18
CA ARG A 138 11.16 21.22 1.37
C ARG A 138 12.18 20.12 1.58
N HIS A 139 13.42 20.49 1.85
CA HIS A 139 14.45 19.60 2.34
C HIS A 139 14.89 20.05 3.73
N ASP A 140 14.90 19.13 4.70
CA ASP A 140 15.32 19.42 6.06
C ASP A 140 16.80 19.86 6.06
N GLY A 141 17.06 21.09 6.51
CA GLY A 141 18.38 21.70 6.50
C GLY A 141 18.67 22.64 5.33
N ASP A 142 18.03 22.48 4.15
CA ASP A 142 18.24 23.31 2.95
C ASP A 142 17.08 24.27 2.64
N GLY A 143 15.93 24.08 3.30
CA GLY A 143 14.74 24.90 3.12
C GLY A 143 13.90 24.53 1.89
N ASP A 144 13.09 25.49 1.44
CA ASP A 144 12.10 25.31 0.39
C ASP A 144 12.70 25.61 -0.98
N ARG A 145 12.58 24.70 -1.94
CA ARG A 145 13.03 24.84 -3.32
C ARG A 145 11.89 24.65 -4.30
N LYS A 146 11.79 25.54 -5.29
CA LYS A 146 10.88 25.32 -6.43
C LYS A 146 11.44 24.22 -7.31
N ILE A 147 10.56 23.28 -7.67
CA ILE A 147 10.88 22.19 -8.59
C ILE A 147 9.89 22.22 -9.76
N VAL A 148 10.41 22.02 -10.97
CA VAL A 148 9.63 21.99 -12.20
C VAL A 148 10.13 20.83 -13.05
N GLY A 149 9.22 20.03 -13.58
CA GLY A 149 9.55 18.94 -14.47
C GLY A 149 8.49 18.74 -15.53
N LYS A 150 8.89 18.24 -16.68
CA LYS A 150 7.98 17.83 -17.76
C LYS A 150 8.17 16.34 -18.02
N GLY A 151 7.09 15.66 -18.37
CA GLY A 151 7.11 14.22 -18.64
C GLY A 151 5.89 13.77 -19.41
N ASN A 152 5.86 12.49 -19.76
CA ASN A 152 4.75 11.85 -20.47
C ASN A 152 3.52 11.61 -19.56
N GLY A 153 3.68 11.81 -18.27
CA GLY A 153 2.64 11.66 -17.26
C GLY A 153 3.06 12.28 -15.93
N PRO A 154 2.15 12.31 -14.93
CA PRO A 154 2.40 12.94 -13.62
C PRO A 154 3.62 12.38 -12.88
N ILE A 155 3.82 11.07 -12.93
CA ILE A 155 4.95 10.38 -12.28
C ILE A 155 6.28 10.78 -12.93
N ASP A 156 6.36 10.71 -14.26
CA ASP A 156 7.56 11.06 -15.02
C ASP A 156 7.90 12.55 -14.85
N ALA A 157 6.90 13.44 -14.96
CA ALA A 157 7.08 14.86 -14.71
C ALA A 157 7.61 15.15 -13.29
N PHE A 158 7.15 14.40 -12.29
CA PHE A 158 7.62 14.56 -10.92
C PHE A 158 9.06 14.07 -10.73
N PHE A 159 9.45 12.93 -11.31
CA PHE A 159 10.85 12.46 -11.28
C PHE A 159 11.80 13.47 -11.94
N ASN A 160 11.39 14.02 -13.09
CA ASN A 160 12.17 15.05 -13.76
C ASN A 160 12.26 16.34 -12.93
N ALA A 161 11.22 16.69 -12.17
CA ALA A 161 11.26 17.79 -11.22
C ALA A 161 12.22 17.53 -10.05
N LEU A 162 12.22 16.32 -9.47
CA LEU A 162 13.14 15.92 -8.41
C LEU A 162 14.60 15.99 -8.85
N ALA A 163 14.89 15.64 -10.11
CA ALA A 163 16.24 15.73 -10.67
C ALA A 163 16.80 17.15 -10.66
N THR A 164 15.95 18.19 -10.77
CA THR A 164 16.38 19.61 -10.73
C THR A 164 16.98 20.04 -9.39
N VAL A 165 16.71 19.30 -8.33
CA VAL A 165 17.23 19.55 -6.98
C VAL A 165 18.21 18.47 -6.50
N GLY A 166 18.71 17.65 -7.43
CA GLY A 166 19.74 16.64 -7.17
C GLY A 166 19.23 15.31 -6.61
N VAL A 167 17.92 15.10 -6.54
CA VAL A 167 17.33 13.81 -6.16
C VAL A 167 17.29 12.93 -7.40
N THR A 168 18.34 12.14 -7.60
CA THR A 168 18.57 11.33 -8.81
C THR A 168 18.96 9.89 -8.48
N GLY A 169 19.03 9.04 -9.52
CA GLY A 169 19.49 7.65 -9.38
C GLY A 169 18.41 6.67 -8.89
N TYR A 170 17.19 7.13 -8.65
CA TYR A 170 16.06 6.25 -8.40
C TYR A 170 15.44 5.82 -9.72
N SER A 171 15.21 4.53 -9.87
CA SER A 171 14.54 3.97 -11.05
C SER A 171 13.13 3.50 -10.66
N PHE A 172 12.15 3.90 -11.46
CA PHE A 172 10.77 3.44 -11.32
C PHE A 172 10.66 2.01 -11.85
N VAL A 173 10.12 1.10 -11.04
CA VAL A 173 9.98 -0.31 -11.39
C VAL A 173 8.54 -0.64 -11.73
N ASP A 174 7.62 -0.31 -10.83
CA ASP A 174 6.21 -0.65 -10.98
C ASP A 174 5.35 0.17 -10.02
N TYR A 175 4.05 0.25 -10.29
CA TYR A 175 3.07 0.79 -9.36
C TYR A 175 1.74 0.05 -9.48
N SER A 176 0.98 0.10 -8.41
CA SER A 176 -0.41 -0.30 -8.40
C SER A 176 -1.22 0.63 -7.52
N GLU A 177 -2.50 0.76 -7.83
CA GLU A 177 -3.39 1.67 -7.14
C GLU A 177 -4.80 1.09 -7.07
N HIS A 178 -5.54 1.46 -6.04
CA HIS A 178 -6.96 1.14 -5.91
C HIS A 178 -7.63 2.09 -4.91
N ALA A 179 -8.96 2.14 -4.94
CA ALA A 179 -9.74 2.86 -3.94
C ALA A 179 -9.85 2.04 -2.65
N ILE A 180 -9.62 2.66 -1.49
CA ILE A 180 -9.77 2.02 -0.16
C ILE A 180 -11.11 2.34 0.51
N SER A 181 -11.95 3.14 -0.15
CA SER A 181 -13.32 3.45 0.30
C SER A 181 -14.25 3.56 -0.91
N ILE A 182 -15.55 3.49 -0.68
CA ILE A 182 -16.58 3.56 -1.72
C ILE A 182 -17.25 4.93 -1.66
N GLY A 183 -17.55 5.50 -2.83
CA GLY A 183 -18.27 6.77 -2.96
C GLY A 183 -17.45 7.86 -3.65
N SER A 184 -18.06 9.03 -3.84
CA SER A 184 -17.43 10.18 -4.52
C SER A 184 -16.26 10.79 -3.74
N ASP A 185 -16.18 10.53 -2.43
CA ASP A 185 -15.09 10.95 -1.55
C ASP A 185 -14.10 9.81 -1.26
N ALA A 186 -14.02 8.85 -2.17
CA ALA A 186 -13.12 7.71 -2.03
C ALA A 186 -11.66 8.15 -2.02
N LYS A 187 -10.88 7.59 -1.08
CA LYS A 187 -9.43 7.74 -1.07
C LYS A 187 -8.79 6.66 -1.93
N ALA A 188 -7.85 7.07 -2.76
CA ALA A 188 -6.97 6.16 -3.48
C ALA A 188 -5.70 5.88 -2.65
N VAL A 189 -5.27 4.63 -2.69
CA VAL A 189 -3.94 4.22 -2.24
C VAL A 189 -3.09 3.88 -3.46
N SER A 190 -1.87 4.38 -3.49
CA SER A 190 -0.87 4.07 -4.50
C SER A 190 0.33 3.40 -3.85
N TYR A 191 0.75 2.25 -4.38
CA TYR A 191 1.94 1.51 -3.98
C TYR A 191 3.00 1.72 -5.05
N ILE A 192 4.09 2.34 -4.68
CA ILE A 192 5.19 2.67 -5.59
C ILE A 192 6.36 1.73 -5.32
N HIS A 193 6.88 1.13 -6.38
CA HIS A 193 8.06 0.29 -6.34
C HIS A 193 9.21 0.98 -7.07
N LEU A 194 10.29 1.28 -6.35
CA LEU A 194 11.49 1.92 -6.86
C LEU A 194 12.72 1.04 -6.64
N THR A 195 13.75 1.28 -7.44
CA THR A 195 15.11 0.85 -7.14
C THR A 195 15.92 2.08 -6.71
N SER A 196 16.61 1.99 -5.57
CA SER A 196 17.49 3.06 -5.06
C SER A 196 18.78 3.16 -5.89
N PRO A 197 19.56 4.26 -5.77
CA PRO A 197 20.87 4.37 -6.38
C PRO A 197 21.85 3.25 -6.00
N ALA A 198 21.65 2.63 -4.84
CA ALA A 198 22.42 1.47 -4.38
C ALA A 198 21.88 0.11 -4.87
N GLY A 199 20.91 0.10 -5.78
CA GLY A 199 20.29 -1.13 -6.32
C GLY A 199 19.29 -1.83 -5.39
N LYS A 200 18.94 -1.23 -4.24
CA LYS A 200 17.98 -1.80 -3.30
C LYS A 200 16.55 -1.54 -3.75
N GLN A 201 15.71 -2.58 -3.71
CA GLN A 201 14.28 -2.45 -3.94
C GLN A 201 13.61 -1.71 -2.78
N LEU A 202 12.74 -0.77 -3.08
CA LEU A 202 12.05 0.10 -2.13
C LEU A 202 10.57 0.15 -2.45
N PHE A 203 9.76 0.15 -1.40
CA PHE A 203 8.33 0.41 -1.53
C PHE A 203 7.95 1.66 -0.76
N GLY A 204 7.05 2.45 -1.33
CA GLY A 204 6.40 3.58 -0.67
C GLY A 204 4.92 3.56 -0.93
N VAL A 205 4.14 4.05 0.03
CA VAL A 205 2.69 4.11 -0.06
C VAL A 205 2.23 5.55 0.09
N GLY A 206 1.35 5.97 -0.80
CA GLY A 206 0.71 7.26 -0.72
C GLY A 206 -0.81 7.13 -0.73
N ILE A 207 -1.48 7.95 0.06
CA ILE A 207 -2.95 7.96 0.18
C ILE A 207 -3.44 9.38 -0.05
N SER A 208 -4.42 9.54 -0.94
CA SER A 208 -5.06 10.83 -1.22
C SER A 208 -6.41 10.61 -1.90
N HIS A 209 -7.27 11.65 -1.90
CA HIS A 209 -8.45 11.71 -2.76
C HIS A 209 -8.07 11.92 -4.24
N ASN A 210 -6.89 12.47 -4.51
CA ASN A 210 -6.34 12.62 -5.85
C ASN A 210 -5.28 11.54 -6.11
N ILE A 211 -5.50 10.72 -7.13
CA ILE A 211 -4.66 9.56 -7.46
C ILE A 211 -3.22 9.97 -7.85
N ASN A 212 -3.07 11.07 -8.61
CA ASN A 212 -1.75 11.58 -8.98
C ASN A 212 -0.97 12.02 -7.74
N TYR A 213 -1.66 12.64 -6.78
CA TYR A 213 -1.03 13.05 -5.53
C TYR A 213 -0.73 11.86 -4.61
N ALA A 214 -1.58 10.82 -4.61
CA ALA A 214 -1.27 9.57 -3.92
C ALA A 214 0.04 8.96 -4.44
N SER A 215 0.22 8.92 -5.77
CA SER A 215 1.45 8.39 -6.39
C SER A 215 2.68 9.21 -6.01
N ILE A 216 2.60 10.54 -6.03
CA ILE A 216 3.71 11.42 -5.59
C ILE A 216 4.08 11.19 -4.13
N ARG A 217 3.07 11.09 -3.25
CA ARG A 217 3.30 10.76 -1.83
C ARG A 217 4.00 9.42 -1.67
N GLY A 218 3.60 8.42 -2.46
CA GLY A 218 4.25 7.12 -2.49
C GLY A 218 5.71 7.18 -2.92
N ILE A 219 6.03 7.98 -3.95
CA ILE A 219 7.41 8.20 -4.41
C ILE A 219 8.26 8.85 -3.29
N LEU A 220 7.77 9.95 -2.70
CA LEU A 220 8.49 10.63 -1.62
C LEU A 220 8.65 9.72 -0.40
N CYS A 221 7.63 8.92 -0.06
CA CYS A 221 7.71 7.92 0.99
C CYS A 221 8.85 6.92 0.72
N ALA A 222 8.93 6.33 -0.49
CA ALA A 222 9.97 5.39 -0.84
C ALA A 222 11.38 6.03 -0.76
N ILE A 223 11.54 7.26 -1.27
CA ILE A 223 12.80 8.01 -1.21
C ILE A 223 13.20 8.29 0.23
N ASN A 224 12.29 8.84 1.04
CA ASN A 224 12.55 9.13 2.46
C ASN A 224 12.91 7.87 3.26
N ARG A 225 12.24 6.74 2.98
CA ARG A 225 12.60 5.44 3.58
C ARG A 225 14.02 5.00 3.24
N SER A 226 14.49 5.28 2.02
CA SER A 226 15.87 4.93 1.61
C SER A 226 16.94 5.74 2.34
N LEU A 227 16.58 6.91 2.85
CA LEU A 227 17.47 7.85 3.54
C LEU A 227 17.40 7.72 5.08
N ARG A 228 16.50 6.89 5.61
CA ARG A 228 16.50 6.54 7.04
C ARG A 228 17.82 5.81 7.39
N LYS A 229 18.50 6.32 8.38
CA LYS A 229 19.69 5.69 8.98
C LYS A 229 19.29 4.58 9.95
#